data_14fa706eafd9f316fd7f7a03a7430b40
#
_entry.id   14fa706eafd9f316fd7f7a03a7430b40
#
_cell.length_a   1.000
_cell.length_b   1.000
_cell.length_c   1.000
_cell.angle_alpha   90.00
_cell.angle_beta   90.00
_cell.angle_gamma   90.00
#
_symmetry.space_group_name_H-M   'P 1'
#
loop_
_entity.id
_entity.type
_entity.pdbx_description
1 polymer ?
#
loop_
_entity_poly.entity_id
_entity_poly.type
_entity_poly.pdbx_seq_one_letter_code
_entity_poly.pdbx_strand_id
1 'polypeptide(L)'
;EAFLLARECGFDNINMDLIAGLPGESLSYVHETLDEIFKLRPESLTVHSLAIKRAAHLNIEMEKYQGMVKGSTNEMLRLVDEYASNMGMEAYYMYRQKNIPGNLENIGYCVPDKECLYNILIMEEKQDIISCGAGASSKYVFEQGRIERTENVKNLDHYINRIDEMIDRKRKYL
;
A
#
# COMPACT_ATOMS: atom_id res chain seq x y z
N GLU A 1 12.70 -8.48 13.66
CA GLU A 1 14.07 -8.76 13.15
C GLU A 1 14.42 -7.80 12.02
N ALA A 2 13.72 -7.80 10.84
CA ALA A 2 14.02 -6.93 9.70
C ALA A 2 14.02 -5.43 10.03
N PHE A 3 13.07 -4.96 10.83
CA PHE A 3 13.01 -3.57 11.29
C PHE A 3 14.27 -3.17 12.06
N LEU A 4 14.69 -3.98 13.02
CA LEU A 4 15.89 -3.71 13.83
C LEU A 4 17.15 -3.72 12.97
N LEU A 5 17.26 -4.66 12.04
CA LEU A 5 18.37 -4.72 11.09
C LEU A 5 18.41 -3.45 10.20
N ALA A 6 17.27 -2.97 9.74
CA ALA A 6 17.20 -1.71 8.98
C ALA A 6 17.71 -0.53 9.82
N ARG A 7 17.35 -0.46 11.11
CA ARG A 7 17.89 0.55 12.04
C ARG A 7 19.41 0.43 12.19
N GLU A 8 19.92 -0.78 12.37
CA GLU A 8 21.37 -1.04 12.46
C GLU A 8 22.11 -0.61 11.18
N CYS A 9 21.46 -0.76 10.01
CA CYS A 9 21.98 -0.28 8.72
C CYS A 9 21.86 1.25 8.53
N GLY A 10 21.28 1.98 9.48
CA GLY A 10 21.20 3.43 9.45
C GLY A 10 19.94 4.01 8.79
N PHE A 11 18.92 3.19 8.50
CA PHE A 11 17.63 3.70 8.03
C PHE A 11 16.87 4.37 9.18
N ASP A 12 16.56 5.64 9.03
CA ASP A 12 15.87 6.50 10.00
C ASP A 12 14.46 6.94 9.56
N ASN A 13 13.99 6.44 8.41
CA ASN A 13 12.64 6.62 7.91
C ASN A 13 12.11 5.27 7.41
N ILE A 14 11.45 4.53 8.29
CA ILE A 14 10.93 3.20 8.02
C ILE A 14 9.41 3.23 8.07
N ASN A 15 8.78 2.78 6.99
CA ASN A 15 7.34 2.56 6.93
C ASN A 15 7.02 1.10 7.26
N MET A 16 5.94 0.88 8.00
CA MET A 16 5.35 -0.44 8.21
C MET A 16 3.95 -0.49 7.62
N ASP A 17 3.64 -1.57 6.91
CA ASP A 17 2.33 -1.79 6.30
C ASP A 17 1.49 -2.76 7.13
N LEU A 18 0.22 -2.40 7.35
CA LEU A 18 -0.80 -3.25 7.96
C LEU A 18 -1.97 -3.51 7.01
N ILE A 19 -2.62 -4.65 7.17
CA ILE A 19 -3.91 -4.94 6.54
C ILE A 19 -4.93 -5.16 7.64
N ALA A 20 -5.97 -4.35 7.69
CA ALA A 20 -7.09 -4.50 8.62
C ALA A 20 -8.24 -5.26 7.96
N GLY A 21 -8.91 -6.10 8.74
CA GLY A 21 -10.09 -6.85 8.31
C GLY A 21 -9.77 -8.19 7.67
N LEU A 22 -8.69 -8.82 8.04
CA LEU A 22 -8.35 -10.18 7.62
C LEU A 22 -9.40 -11.19 8.16
N PRO A 23 -9.71 -12.28 7.42
CA PRO A 23 -10.58 -13.33 7.91
C PRO A 23 -10.07 -13.92 9.22
N GLY A 24 -10.95 -14.02 10.23
CA GLY A 24 -10.58 -14.53 11.55
C GLY A 24 -9.85 -13.54 12.45
N GLU A 25 -9.57 -12.34 11.97
CA GLU A 25 -8.92 -11.30 12.75
C GLU A 25 -9.93 -10.65 13.72
N SER A 26 -9.59 -10.61 14.99
CA SER A 26 -10.33 -9.91 16.02
C SER A 26 -9.68 -8.56 16.34
N LEU A 27 -10.42 -7.68 16.99
CA LEU A 27 -9.89 -6.40 17.46
C LEU A 27 -8.71 -6.58 18.44
N SER A 28 -8.71 -7.67 19.23
CA SER A 28 -7.60 -7.98 20.15
C SER A 28 -6.30 -8.30 19.40
N TYR A 29 -6.34 -9.00 18.27
CA TYR A 29 -5.15 -9.26 17.47
C TYR A 29 -4.57 -7.98 16.84
N VAL A 30 -5.44 -7.09 16.39
CA VAL A 30 -5.01 -5.78 15.90
C VAL A 30 -4.36 -4.98 17.01
N HIS A 31 -4.94 -5.01 18.22
CA HIS A 31 -4.37 -4.33 19.40
C HIS A 31 -2.99 -4.86 19.75
N GLU A 32 -2.81 -6.20 19.82
CA GLU A 32 -1.51 -6.83 20.07
C GLU A 32 -0.47 -6.43 19.01
N THR A 33 -0.88 -6.40 17.74
CA THR A 33 -0.01 -5.97 16.63
C THR A 33 0.42 -4.52 16.79
N LEU A 34 -0.52 -3.64 17.11
CA LEU A 34 -0.25 -2.21 17.31
C LEU A 34 0.62 -1.95 18.55
N ASP A 35 0.48 -2.74 19.61
CA ASP A 35 1.36 -2.68 20.78
C ASP A 35 2.82 -2.98 20.39
N GLU A 36 3.05 -3.97 19.54
CA GLU A 36 4.39 -4.28 19.06
C GLU A 36 4.94 -3.17 18.13
N ILE A 37 4.10 -2.62 17.24
CA ILE A 37 4.49 -1.49 16.39
C ILE A 37 4.80 -0.26 17.25
N PHE A 38 4.02 0.00 18.29
CA PHE A 38 4.24 1.11 19.21
C PHE A 38 5.59 1.02 19.93
N LYS A 39 6.06 -0.19 20.25
CA LYS A 39 7.40 -0.42 20.83
C LYS A 39 8.51 -0.15 19.80
N LEU A 40 8.29 -0.50 18.54
CA LEU A 40 9.26 -0.33 17.46
C LEU A 40 9.44 1.13 17.04
N ARG A 41 8.38 1.96 17.17
CA ARG A 41 8.41 3.38 16.79
C ARG A 41 8.87 3.61 15.35
N PRO A 42 8.18 3.06 14.34
CA PRO A 42 8.45 3.44 12.95
C PRO A 42 8.12 4.91 12.73
N GLU A 43 8.67 5.52 11.68
CA GLU A 43 8.35 6.89 11.29
C GLU A 43 7.05 6.97 10.51
N SER A 44 6.65 5.89 9.87
CA SER A 44 5.42 5.84 9.06
C SER A 44 4.69 4.52 9.23
N LEU A 45 3.38 4.58 9.11
CA LEU A 45 2.48 3.42 9.14
C LEU A 45 1.47 3.54 7.99
N THR A 46 1.41 2.55 7.12
CA THR A 46 0.38 2.48 6.08
C THR A 46 -0.62 1.40 6.43
N VAL A 47 -1.89 1.74 6.48
CA VAL A 47 -2.96 0.82 6.83
C VAL A 47 -3.87 0.59 5.65
N HIS A 48 -3.93 -0.66 5.21
CA HIS A 48 -4.77 -1.11 4.11
C HIS A 48 -6.03 -1.77 4.65
N SER A 49 -7.19 -1.35 4.17
CA SER A 49 -8.41 -2.12 4.35
C SER A 49 -8.44 -3.28 3.36
N LEU A 50 -8.74 -4.48 3.84
CA LEU A 50 -8.75 -5.68 3.00
C LEU A 50 -9.67 -5.50 1.79
N ALA A 51 -9.10 -5.50 0.60
CA ALA A 51 -9.81 -5.50 -0.68
C ALA A 51 -9.76 -6.89 -1.32
N ILE A 52 -10.90 -7.54 -1.44
CA ILE A 52 -10.99 -8.88 -2.03
C ILE A 52 -11.09 -8.75 -3.55
N LYS A 53 -10.00 -9.07 -4.24
CA LYS A 53 -9.95 -9.06 -5.71
C LYS A 53 -10.59 -10.34 -6.27
N ARG A 54 -11.26 -10.23 -7.42
CA ARG A 54 -12.02 -11.34 -8.05
C ARG A 54 -11.19 -12.62 -8.26
N ALA A 55 -9.94 -12.49 -8.64
CA ALA A 55 -9.03 -13.61 -8.91
C ALA A 55 -8.14 -13.99 -7.71
N ALA A 56 -8.36 -13.43 -6.53
CA ALA A 56 -7.60 -13.77 -5.34
C ALA A 56 -8.04 -15.14 -4.81
N HIS A 57 -7.09 -15.95 -4.31
CA HIS A 57 -7.37 -17.21 -3.66
C HIS A 57 -8.41 -17.07 -2.55
N LEU A 58 -8.34 -16.00 -1.77
CA LEU A 58 -9.32 -15.67 -0.73
C LEU A 58 -10.75 -15.57 -1.26
N ASN A 59 -10.95 -15.04 -2.49
CA ASN A 59 -12.26 -14.98 -3.12
C ASN A 59 -12.71 -16.33 -3.69
N ILE A 60 -11.77 -17.08 -4.27
CA ILE A 60 -12.02 -18.40 -4.84
C ILE A 60 -12.40 -19.42 -3.76
N GLU A 61 -11.74 -19.33 -2.62
CA GLU A 61 -11.93 -20.23 -1.46
C GLU A 61 -12.78 -19.61 -0.35
N MET A 62 -13.63 -18.65 -0.68
CA MET A 62 -14.42 -17.87 0.30
C MET A 62 -15.24 -18.78 1.24
N GLU A 63 -15.67 -19.95 0.76
CA GLU A 63 -16.41 -20.93 1.60
C GLU A 63 -15.58 -21.42 2.79
N LYS A 64 -14.26 -21.56 2.66
CA LYS A 64 -13.37 -21.94 3.76
C LYS A 64 -13.31 -20.89 4.88
N TYR A 65 -13.63 -19.65 4.55
CA TYR A 65 -13.60 -18.50 5.46
C TYR A 65 -14.99 -18.11 5.97
N GLN A 66 -16.05 -18.81 5.49
CA GLN A 66 -17.41 -18.62 5.99
C GLN A 66 -17.49 -19.10 7.44
N GLY A 67 -17.96 -18.22 8.33
CA GLY A 67 -18.05 -18.52 9.76
C GLY A 67 -16.85 -18.09 10.60
N MET A 68 -15.77 -17.63 10.00
CA MET A 68 -14.72 -16.94 10.76
C MET A 68 -15.26 -15.63 11.31
N VAL A 69 -15.00 -15.37 12.60
CA VAL A 69 -15.39 -14.12 13.25
C VAL A 69 -14.70 -12.98 12.49
N LYS A 70 -15.51 -12.05 11.99
CA LYS A 70 -14.99 -10.80 11.42
C LYS A 70 -15.14 -9.74 12.50
N GLY A 71 -14.02 -9.22 12.96
CA GLY A 71 -14.01 -7.97 13.71
C GLY A 71 -14.56 -6.82 12.87
N SER A 72 -15.03 -5.79 13.50
CA SER A 72 -15.44 -4.57 12.81
C SER A 72 -14.20 -3.85 12.25
N THR A 73 -14.02 -3.85 10.94
CA THR A 73 -12.90 -3.15 10.29
C THR A 73 -12.89 -1.66 10.65
N ASN A 74 -14.07 -1.06 10.84
CA ASN A 74 -14.15 0.33 11.30
C ASN A 74 -13.57 0.53 12.71
N GLU A 75 -13.79 -0.40 13.62
CA GLU A 75 -13.21 -0.34 14.97
C GLU A 75 -11.69 -0.56 14.92
N MET A 76 -11.23 -1.48 14.07
CA MET A 76 -9.79 -1.69 13.83
C MET A 76 -9.11 -0.42 13.31
N LEU A 77 -9.72 0.27 12.33
CA LEU A 77 -9.17 1.52 11.79
C LEU A 77 -9.17 2.66 12.82
N ARG A 78 -10.19 2.75 13.68
CA ARG A 78 -10.18 3.73 14.80
C ARG A 78 -9.06 3.44 15.78
N LEU A 79 -8.84 2.17 16.11
CA LEU A 79 -7.76 1.78 17.00
C LEU A 79 -6.38 2.14 16.38
N VAL A 80 -6.22 1.92 15.07
CA VAL A 80 -5.00 2.36 14.36
C VAL A 80 -4.80 3.87 14.46
N ASP A 81 -5.85 4.66 14.26
CA ASP A 81 -5.80 6.12 14.32
C ASP A 81 -5.37 6.60 15.73
N GLU A 82 -5.90 5.97 16.78
CA GLU A 82 -5.49 6.23 18.16
C GLU A 82 -4.00 5.94 18.41
N TYR A 83 -3.51 4.78 17.91
CA TYR A 83 -2.10 4.41 18.06
C TYR A 83 -1.17 5.31 17.23
N ALA A 84 -1.55 5.66 16.00
CA ALA A 84 -0.80 6.59 15.17
C ALA A 84 -0.67 7.95 15.85
N SER A 85 -1.77 8.49 16.37
CA SER A 85 -1.79 9.74 17.12
C SER A 85 -0.90 9.68 18.37
N ASN A 86 -0.94 8.59 19.12
CA ASN A 86 -0.08 8.37 20.30
C ASN A 86 1.41 8.22 19.94
N MET A 87 1.72 7.86 18.70
CA MET A 87 3.09 7.86 18.16
C MET A 87 3.52 9.23 17.61
N GLY A 88 2.63 10.23 17.60
CA GLY A 88 2.88 11.55 17.04
C GLY A 88 2.79 11.59 15.52
N MET A 89 2.09 10.63 14.94
CA MET A 89 1.88 10.55 13.50
C MET A 89 0.60 11.28 13.10
N GLU A 90 0.62 11.85 11.89
CA GLU A 90 -0.52 12.46 11.25
C GLU A 90 -0.83 11.74 9.92
N ALA A 91 -2.13 11.68 9.56
CA ALA A 91 -2.52 11.15 8.25
C ALA A 91 -2.06 12.12 7.15
N TYR A 92 -1.27 11.66 6.19
CA TYR A 92 -0.73 12.51 5.12
C TYR A 92 -1.22 12.14 3.73
N TYR A 93 -1.74 10.91 3.54
CA TYR A 93 -2.45 10.55 2.31
C TYR A 93 -3.53 9.52 2.57
N MET A 94 -4.55 9.51 1.69
CA MET A 94 -5.62 8.52 1.66
C MET A 94 -5.80 7.99 0.24
N TYR A 95 -6.02 6.68 0.15
CA TYR A 95 -6.26 6.01 -1.13
C TYR A 95 -7.45 5.06 -1.03
N ARG A 96 -8.45 5.29 -1.88
CA ARG A 96 -9.63 4.42 -1.96
C ARG A 96 -9.49 3.42 -3.10
N GLN A 97 -9.48 2.14 -2.77
CA GLN A 97 -9.57 1.06 -3.76
C GLN A 97 -11.03 0.71 -4.07
N LYS A 98 -11.28 0.31 -5.33
CA LYS A 98 -12.56 -0.30 -5.69
C LYS A 98 -12.70 -1.65 -4.99
N ASN A 99 -13.94 -1.98 -4.56
CA ASN A 99 -14.30 -3.26 -3.92
C ASN A 99 -13.76 -3.45 -2.49
N ILE A 100 -13.53 -2.39 -1.73
CA ILE A 100 -13.36 -2.47 -0.29
C ILE A 100 -14.76 -2.47 0.35
N PRO A 101 -15.11 -3.45 1.19
CA PRO A 101 -16.36 -3.45 1.95
C PRO A 101 -16.45 -2.20 2.84
N GLY A 102 -17.61 -1.53 2.84
CA GLY A 102 -17.85 -0.37 3.71
C GLY A 102 -17.26 0.95 3.19
N ASN A 103 -16.79 1.03 1.93
CA ASN A 103 -16.15 2.23 1.36
C ASN A 103 -14.96 2.74 2.19
N LEU A 104 -14.24 1.83 2.85
CA LEU A 104 -13.08 2.16 3.66
C LEU A 104 -11.90 2.59 2.78
N GLU A 105 -10.98 3.33 3.36
CA GLU A 105 -9.82 3.89 2.70
C GLU A 105 -8.54 3.26 3.23
N ASN A 106 -7.50 3.27 2.41
CA ASN A 106 -6.14 3.02 2.86
C ASN A 106 -5.56 4.34 3.31
N ILE A 107 -4.95 4.38 4.47
CA ILE A 107 -4.44 5.61 5.07
C ILE A 107 -2.96 5.46 5.36
N GLY A 108 -2.18 6.44 4.97
CA GLY A 108 -0.78 6.56 5.37
C GLY A 108 -0.62 7.61 6.46
N TYR A 109 -0.01 7.19 7.55
CA TYR A 109 0.36 8.04 8.69
C TYR A 109 1.87 8.19 8.74
N CYS A 110 2.37 9.35 9.14
CA CYS A 110 3.79 9.56 9.43
C CYS A 110 4.00 10.62 10.49
N VAL A 111 5.17 10.58 11.13
CA VAL A 111 5.60 11.72 11.93
C VAL A 111 5.94 12.89 10.99
N PRO A 112 5.78 14.16 11.42
CA PRO A 112 6.08 15.32 10.59
C PRO A 112 7.47 15.24 9.94
N ASP A 113 7.58 15.70 8.69
CA ASP A 113 8.82 15.72 7.89
C ASP A 113 9.35 14.32 7.46
N LYS A 114 8.55 13.26 7.62
CA LYS A 114 8.90 11.90 7.20
C LYS A 114 7.92 11.32 6.15
N GLU A 115 7.13 12.18 5.51
CA GLU A 115 6.19 11.80 4.46
C GLU A 115 6.91 11.13 3.29
N CYS A 116 6.34 10.05 2.77
CA CYS A 116 6.84 9.43 1.55
C CYS A 116 6.45 10.28 0.33
N LEU A 117 7.41 11.03 -0.20
CA LEU A 117 7.20 11.91 -1.35
C LEU A 117 6.63 11.16 -2.57
N TYR A 118 7.03 9.90 -2.79
CA TYR A 118 6.46 9.06 -3.85
C TYR A 118 4.95 8.89 -3.70
N ASN A 119 4.46 8.63 -2.49
CA ASN A 119 3.02 8.46 -2.24
C ASN A 119 2.26 9.75 -2.55
N ILE A 120 2.78 10.89 -2.14
CA ILE A 120 2.17 12.20 -2.44
C ILE A 120 2.14 12.45 -3.95
N LEU A 121 3.27 12.30 -4.63
CA LEU A 121 3.39 12.60 -6.06
C LEU A 121 2.54 11.67 -6.94
N ILE A 122 2.40 10.38 -6.57
CA ILE A 122 1.55 9.45 -7.30
C ILE A 122 0.06 9.77 -7.13
N MET A 123 -0.35 10.19 -5.93
CA MET A 123 -1.74 10.54 -5.63
C MET A 123 -2.14 11.87 -6.24
N GLU A 124 -1.27 12.86 -6.17
CA GLU A 124 -1.47 14.20 -6.75
C GLU A 124 -1.30 14.24 -8.27
N GLU A 125 -0.80 13.15 -8.87
CA GLU A 125 -0.55 13.06 -10.32
C GLU A 125 0.31 14.22 -10.87
N LYS A 126 1.36 14.59 -10.12
CA LYS A 126 2.23 15.73 -10.43
C LYS A 126 3.50 15.36 -11.17
N GLN A 127 3.82 14.08 -11.25
CA GLN A 127 5.09 13.61 -11.81
C GLN A 127 4.91 12.35 -12.65
N ASP A 128 5.74 12.24 -13.71
CA ASP A 128 5.87 11.00 -14.45
C ASP A 128 6.44 9.89 -13.58
N ILE A 129 5.96 8.68 -13.79
CA ILE A 129 6.45 7.48 -13.11
C ILE A 129 6.88 6.48 -14.17
N ILE A 130 8.18 6.25 -14.26
CA ILE A 130 8.75 5.25 -15.15
C ILE A 130 8.93 3.95 -14.38
N SER A 131 8.18 2.93 -14.77
CA SER A 131 8.14 1.64 -14.08
C SER A 131 8.96 0.59 -14.81
N CYS A 132 9.72 -0.21 -14.08
CA CYS A 132 10.47 -1.36 -14.55
C CYS A 132 9.84 -2.66 -14.04
N GLY A 133 10.10 -3.76 -14.75
CA GLY A 133 9.63 -5.09 -14.37
C GLY A 133 8.41 -5.58 -15.16
N ALA A 134 8.21 -6.90 -15.15
CA ALA A 134 7.08 -7.55 -15.79
C ALA A 134 5.76 -7.08 -15.15
N GLY A 135 4.78 -6.71 -15.97
CA GLY A 135 3.48 -6.23 -15.53
C GLY A 135 3.45 -4.83 -14.94
N ALA A 136 4.57 -4.13 -14.89
CA ALA A 136 4.62 -2.77 -14.39
C ALA A 136 3.98 -1.77 -15.37
N SER A 137 3.42 -0.69 -14.84
CA SER A 137 2.75 0.38 -15.60
C SER A 137 3.46 1.70 -15.38
N SER A 138 3.98 2.31 -16.45
CA SER A 138 4.48 3.69 -16.43
C SER A 138 3.32 4.66 -16.60
N LYS A 139 3.39 5.81 -15.94
CA LYS A 139 2.40 6.89 -16.00
C LYS A 139 3.10 8.18 -16.46
N TYR A 140 2.53 8.83 -17.44
CA TYR A 140 3.02 10.11 -17.98
C TYR A 140 1.96 11.17 -17.72
N VAL A 141 2.36 12.27 -17.12
CA VAL A 141 1.47 13.38 -16.73
C VAL A 141 1.73 14.56 -17.67
N PHE A 142 0.73 14.91 -18.47
CA PHE A 142 0.79 16.02 -19.40
C PHE A 142 0.04 17.24 -18.86
N GLU A 143 0.18 18.35 -19.55
CA GLU A 143 -0.57 19.56 -19.27
C GLU A 143 -2.08 19.31 -19.26
N GLN A 144 -2.81 20.11 -18.48
CA GLN A 144 -4.26 20.06 -18.30
C GLN A 144 -4.76 18.72 -17.68
N GLY A 145 -3.89 18.00 -16.96
CA GLY A 145 -4.26 16.76 -16.27
C GLY A 145 -4.47 15.55 -17.18
N ARG A 146 -4.02 15.59 -18.43
CA ARG A 146 -4.04 14.42 -19.30
C ARG A 146 -3.01 13.40 -18.83
N ILE A 147 -3.42 12.15 -18.65
CA ILE A 147 -2.56 11.05 -18.21
C ILE A 147 -2.56 9.95 -19.27
N GLU A 148 -1.38 9.49 -19.63
CA GLU A 148 -1.18 8.32 -20.46
C GLU A 148 -0.41 7.24 -19.70
N ARG A 149 -0.62 5.99 -20.07
CA ARG A 149 0.02 4.83 -19.44
C ARG A 149 0.63 3.91 -20.47
N THR A 150 1.76 3.32 -20.11
CA THR A 150 2.44 2.30 -20.91
C THR A 150 2.69 1.06 -20.05
N GLU A 151 2.13 -0.06 -20.49
CA GLU A 151 2.21 -1.32 -19.76
C GLU A 151 3.37 -2.17 -20.27
N ASN A 152 4.12 -2.76 -19.35
CA ASN A 152 5.01 -3.86 -19.67
C ASN A 152 4.20 -5.17 -19.76
N VAL A 153 4.67 -6.14 -20.55
CA VAL A 153 4.06 -7.46 -20.61
C VAL A 153 4.11 -8.14 -19.23
N LYS A 154 3.06 -8.87 -18.87
CA LYS A 154 2.93 -9.48 -17.53
C LYS A 154 3.75 -10.74 -17.36
N ASN A 155 3.92 -11.52 -18.44
CA ASN A 155 4.71 -12.75 -18.40
C ASN A 155 6.19 -12.42 -18.31
N LEU A 156 6.92 -13.04 -17.38
CA LEU A 156 8.33 -12.77 -17.12
C LEU A 156 9.22 -13.10 -18.32
N ASP A 157 9.03 -14.25 -18.94
CA ASP A 157 9.84 -14.66 -20.10
C ASP A 157 9.64 -13.73 -21.29
N HIS A 158 8.37 -13.31 -21.54
CA HIS A 158 8.06 -12.33 -22.56
C HIS A 158 8.67 -10.96 -22.24
N TYR A 159 8.70 -10.57 -20.96
CA TYR A 159 9.32 -9.31 -20.55
C TYR A 159 10.82 -9.30 -20.82
N ILE A 160 11.51 -10.38 -20.45
CA ILE A 160 12.96 -10.52 -20.67
C ILE A 160 13.29 -10.56 -22.16
N ASN A 161 12.59 -11.41 -22.92
CA ASN A 161 12.87 -11.62 -24.34
C ASN A 161 12.45 -10.44 -25.25
N ARG A 162 11.61 -9.51 -24.76
CA ARG A 162 11.09 -8.35 -25.47
C ARG A 162 11.44 -7.04 -24.77
N ILE A 163 12.57 -7.02 -24.05
CA ILE A 163 12.96 -5.84 -23.25
C ILE A 163 13.10 -4.56 -24.10
N ASP A 164 13.68 -4.67 -25.31
CA ASP A 164 13.83 -3.54 -26.20
C ASP A 164 12.48 -2.93 -26.59
N GLU A 165 11.47 -3.77 -26.89
CA GLU A 165 10.11 -3.28 -27.14
C GLU A 165 9.52 -2.56 -25.91
N MET A 166 9.77 -3.05 -24.69
CA MET A 166 9.31 -2.38 -23.47
C MET A 166 9.98 -1.02 -23.27
N ILE A 167 11.24 -0.91 -23.64
CA ILE A 167 11.98 0.35 -23.65
C ILE A 167 11.41 1.31 -24.71
N ASP A 168 11.20 0.83 -25.94
CA ASP A 168 10.69 1.65 -27.04
C ASP A 168 9.28 2.18 -26.80
N ARG A 169 8.42 1.40 -26.11
CA ARG A 169 7.10 1.87 -25.68
C ARG A 169 7.19 3.13 -24.81
N LYS A 170 8.21 3.21 -23.96
CA LYS A 170 8.42 4.34 -23.04
C LYS A 170 9.07 5.55 -23.72
N ARG A 171 10.01 5.29 -24.62
CA ARG A 171 10.72 6.34 -25.39
C ARG A 171 9.80 7.27 -26.18
N LYS A 172 8.58 6.82 -26.49
CA LYS A 172 7.58 7.66 -27.17
C LYS A 172 7.10 8.86 -26.33
N TYR A 173 7.34 8.81 -25.03
CA TYR A 173 6.84 9.77 -24.05
C TYR A 173 7.97 10.54 -23.34
N LEU A 174 9.21 10.16 -23.58
CA LEU A 174 10.41 10.84 -23.07
C LEU A 174 11.02 11.72 -24.16
#